data_21228466037868a43a8a95fae68a4b33
#
_entry.id   21228466037868a43a8a95fae68a4b33
#
_cell.length_a   1.000
_cell.length_b   1.000
_cell.length_c   1.000
_cell.angle_alpha   90.00
_cell.angle_beta   90.00
_cell.angle_gamma   90.00
#
_symmetry.space_group_name_H-M   'P 1'
#
loop_
_entity.id
_entity.type
_entity.pdbx_description
1 polymer ?
#
loop_
_entity_poly.entity_id
_entity_poly.type
_entity_poly.pdbx_seq_one_letter_code
_entity_poly.pdbx_strand_id
1 'polypeptide(L)'
;MTKFPLLEICVETLDAAMAAERGGADRIELCENLQVGGVTPSTDLMRAVRSQVHIPVFAMIRPRAGDFFYSEKEFKQMARDLAIAKGLGMDGVVLGLLGTDHRVDVRRTRTLADLARPLPVTFHRAFDETPNLREALEDVIATGAARILTSGGGPSAEQGVGALAELVDAGRKRIRIMPGAGISAANIERILQTTRAREVHSGLSTVVPSPRADYRKFETEVGKLAELLKKPPAERS
;
A
#
# COMPACT_ATOMS: atom_id res chain seq x y z
N MET A 1 -2.37 1.59 20.50
CA MET A 1 -1.78 2.37 19.38
C MET A 1 -0.29 2.13 19.40
N THR A 2 0.30 1.72 18.28
CA THR A 2 1.75 1.54 18.16
C THR A 2 2.46 2.86 18.45
N LYS A 3 3.55 2.79 19.21
CA LYS A 3 4.38 3.96 19.58
C LYS A 3 5.08 4.58 18.36
N PHE A 4 5.34 3.77 17.34
CA PHE A 4 6.08 4.11 16.12
C PHE A 4 5.23 3.96 14.86
N PRO A 5 5.57 4.64 13.76
CA PRO A 5 4.92 4.41 12.47
C PRO A 5 5.11 2.98 11.98
N LEU A 6 4.12 2.43 11.28
CA LEU A 6 4.15 1.10 10.68
C LEU A 6 4.88 1.14 9.33
N LEU A 7 5.75 0.18 9.08
CA LEU A 7 6.43 -0.04 7.80
C LEU A 7 5.72 -1.12 6.99
N GLU A 8 5.16 -0.74 5.85
CA GLU A 8 4.66 -1.67 4.85
C GLU A 8 5.67 -1.82 3.71
N ILE A 9 5.98 -3.05 3.33
CA ILE A 9 6.88 -3.37 2.22
C ILE A 9 6.13 -4.11 1.12
N CYS A 10 6.22 -3.59 -0.12
CA CYS A 10 5.65 -4.23 -1.29
C CYS A 10 6.61 -5.26 -1.89
N VAL A 11 6.10 -6.46 -2.17
CA VAL A 11 6.89 -7.60 -2.67
C VAL A 11 6.10 -8.42 -3.70
N GLU A 12 6.85 -9.17 -4.56
CA GLU A 12 6.27 -10.02 -5.61
C GLU A 12 6.77 -11.47 -5.59
N THR A 13 7.48 -11.89 -4.53
CA THR A 13 7.97 -13.27 -4.37
C THR A 13 7.92 -13.70 -2.92
N LEU A 14 7.89 -15.00 -2.67
CA LEU A 14 8.00 -15.56 -1.33
C LEU A 14 9.31 -15.15 -0.65
N ASP A 15 10.44 -15.25 -1.36
CA ASP A 15 11.76 -14.92 -0.78
C ASP A 15 11.85 -13.45 -0.39
N ALA A 16 11.27 -12.54 -1.21
CA ALA A 16 11.20 -11.11 -0.87
C ALA A 16 10.31 -10.87 0.35
N ALA A 17 9.18 -11.58 0.47
CA ALA A 17 8.29 -11.47 1.62
C ALA A 17 8.98 -11.92 2.91
N MET A 18 9.67 -13.05 2.89
CA MET A 18 10.47 -13.54 4.01
C MET A 18 11.63 -12.60 4.35
N ALA A 19 12.32 -12.04 3.35
CA ALA A 19 13.39 -11.06 3.57
C ALA A 19 12.85 -9.76 4.18
N ALA A 20 11.69 -9.28 3.74
CA ALA A 20 11.04 -8.11 4.33
C ALA A 20 10.66 -8.34 5.80
N GLU A 21 10.09 -9.50 6.13
CA GLU A 21 9.78 -9.86 7.52
C GLU A 21 11.04 -9.91 8.38
N ARG A 22 12.10 -10.60 7.93
CA ARG A 22 13.39 -10.63 8.66
C ARG A 22 14.01 -9.24 8.82
N GLY A 23 13.87 -8.39 7.81
CA GLY A 23 14.29 -6.99 7.87
C GLY A 23 13.48 -6.12 8.82
N GLY A 24 12.36 -6.61 9.34
CA GLY A 24 11.55 -5.92 10.35
C GLY A 24 10.42 -5.08 9.77
N ALA A 25 9.91 -5.43 8.58
CA ALA A 25 8.64 -4.90 8.09
C ALA A 25 7.50 -5.26 9.06
N ASP A 26 6.54 -4.35 9.23
CA ASP A 26 5.36 -4.58 10.06
C ASP A 26 4.18 -5.15 9.26
N ARG A 27 4.20 -4.99 7.94
CA ARG A 27 3.18 -5.48 7.01
C ARG A 27 3.77 -5.69 5.62
N ILE A 28 3.23 -6.65 4.89
CA ILE A 28 3.52 -6.92 3.48
C ILE A 28 2.33 -6.47 2.64
N GLU A 29 2.60 -5.77 1.52
CA GLU A 29 1.72 -5.72 0.36
C GLU A 29 2.23 -6.75 -0.65
N LEU A 30 1.42 -7.77 -0.91
CA LEU A 30 1.75 -8.84 -1.84
C LEU A 30 1.10 -8.59 -3.20
N CYS A 31 1.90 -8.55 -4.25
CA CYS A 31 1.44 -8.41 -5.63
C CYS A 31 2.30 -9.25 -6.58
N GLU A 32 1.96 -9.29 -7.84
CA GLU A 32 2.81 -9.76 -8.94
C GLU A 32 3.07 -8.61 -9.92
N ASN A 33 4.11 -8.74 -10.74
CA ASN A 33 4.47 -7.77 -11.79
C ASN A 33 4.63 -6.32 -11.28
N LEU A 34 5.51 -6.12 -10.31
CA LEU A 34 5.82 -4.80 -9.76
C LEU A 34 6.27 -3.78 -10.80
N GLN A 35 6.86 -4.23 -11.91
CA GLN A 35 7.29 -3.37 -13.02
C GLN A 35 6.14 -2.58 -13.67
N VAL A 36 4.91 -3.09 -13.58
CA VAL A 36 3.69 -2.42 -14.08
C VAL A 36 2.83 -1.86 -12.96
N GLY A 37 3.40 -1.71 -11.76
CA GLY A 37 2.73 -1.16 -10.59
C GLY A 37 1.98 -2.19 -9.74
N GLY A 38 2.23 -3.50 -9.95
CA GLY A 38 1.60 -4.60 -9.22
C GLY A 38 0.20 -4.96 -9.73
N VAL A 39 -0.05 -6.26 -9.81
CA VAL A 39 -1.39 -6.84 -10.10
C VAL A 39 -1.72 -7.90 -9.04
N THR A 40 -2.92 -8.46 -9.10
CA THR A 40 -3.36 -9.54 -8.20
C THR A 40 -2.35 -10.69 -8.22
N PRO A 41 -1.82 -11.12 -7.06
CA PRO A 41 -0.91 -12.25 -6.99
C PRO A 41 -1.64 -13.56 -7.26
N SER A 42 -0.93 -14.55 -7.81
CA SER A 42 -1.47 -15.88 -8.02
C SER A 42 -1.89 -16.53 -6.69
N THR A 43 -2.88 -17.42 -6.76
CA THR A 43 -3.35 -18.19 -5.60
C THR A 43 -2.21 -18.98 -4.94
N ASP A 44 -1.29 -19.52 -5.75
CA ASP A 44 -0.15 -20.28 -5.25
C ASP A 44 0.85 -19.40 -4.52
N LEU A 45 1.13 -18.20 -5.02
CA LEU A 45 1.98 -17.23 -4.32
C LEU A 45 1.34 -16.79 -3.00
N MET A 46 0.04 -16.47 -2.98
CA MET A 46 -0.67 -16.11 -1.74
C MET A 46 -0.59 -17.23 -0.71
N ARG A 47 -0.82 -18.48 -1.13
CA ARG A 47 -0.73 -19.65 -0.24
C ARG A 47 0.68 -19.86 0.28
N ALA A 48 1.70 -19.79 -0.57
CA ALA A 48 3.09 -19.93 -0.19
C ALA A 48 3.52 -18.87 0.83
N VAL A 49 3.19 -17.61 0.57
CA VAL A 49 3.51 -16.49 1.48
C VAL A 49 2.79 -16.67 2.82
N ARG A 50 1.48 -17.01 2.81
CA ARG A 50 0.73 -17.19 4.06
C ARG A 50 1.26 -18.33 4.93
N SER A 51 1.86 -19.36 4.32
CA SER A 51 2.44 -20.49 5.07
C SER A 51 3.79 -20.20 5.72
N GLN A 52 4.50 -19.16 5.31
CA GLN A 52 5.88 -18.88 5.72
C GLN A 52 6.05 -17.52 6.42
N VAL A 53 5.17 -16.56 6.16
CA VAL A 53 5.23 -15.20 6.69
C VAL A 53 4.23 -15.03 7.82
N HIS A 54 4.66 -14.46 8.94
CA HIS A 54 3.85 -14.35 10.17
C HIS A 54 3.30 -12.95 10.41
N ILE A 55 3.91 -11.93 9.80
CA ILE A 55 3.38 -10.56 9.84
C ILE A 55 2.14 -10.42 8.92
N PRO A 56 1.30 -9.39 9.12
CA PRO A 56 0.15 -9.16 8.25
C PRO A 56 0.49 -9.06 6.77
N VAL A 57 -0.28 -9.75 5.91
CA VAL A 57 -0.13 -9.75 4.45
C VAL A 57 -1.41 -9.22 3.81
N PHE A 58 -1.28 -8.15 3.04
CA PHE A 58 -2.35 -7.55 2.27
C PHE A 58 -2.18 -7.90 0.79
N ALA A 59 -3.20 -8.50 0.18
CA ALA A 59 -3.14 -8.89 -1.22
C ALA A 59 -3.64 -7.79 -2.15
N MET A 60 -2.89 -7.50 -3.20
CA MET A 60 -3.32 -6.63 -4.28
C MET A 60 -4.50 -7.28 -5.04
N ILE A 61 -5.57 -6.51 -5.26
CA ILE A 61 -6.72 -6.88 -6.07
C ILE A 61 -6.79 -5.92 -7.25
N ARG A 62 -6.03 -6.21 -8.28
CA ARG A 62 -5.90 -5.43 -9.51
C ARG A 62 -5.77 -6.39 -10.69
N PRO A 63 -6.80 -6.54 -11.53
CA PRO A 63 -6.87 -7.60 -12.51
C PRO A 63 -5.89 -7.44 -13.69
N ARG A 64 -5.42 -6.22 -13.94
CA ARG A 64 -4.47 -5.90 -15.02
C ARG A 64 -3.66 -4.64 -14.74
N ALA A 65 -2.58 -4.47 -15.47
CA ALA A 65 -1.82 -3.22 -15.57
C ALA A 65 -2.61 -2.13 -16.35
N GLY A 66 -2.08 -0.93 -16.40
CA GLY A 66 -2.66 0.23 -17.06
C GLY A 66 -3.57 1.02 -16.12
N ASP A 67 -4.63 1.62 -16.67
CA ASP A 67 -5.58 2.45 -15.96
C ASP A 67 -6.37 1.72 -14.86
N PHE A 68 -7.20 2.48 -14.15
CA PHE A 68 -8.03 1.97 -13.05
C PHE A 68 -9.53 1.98 -13.38
N PHE A 69 -9.88 2.02 -14.67
CA PHE A 69 -11.26 1.96 -15.19
C PHE A 69 -11.59 0.53 -15.58
N TYR A 70 -12.33 -0.15 -14.76
CA TYR A 70 -12.59 -1.58 -14.96
C TYR A 70 -13.97 -1.82 -15.58
N SER A 71 -14.00 -2.74 -16.57
CA SER A 71 -15.23 -3.28 -17.12
C SER A 71 -15.99 -4.10 -16.08
N GLU A 72 -17.26 -4.42 -16.35
CA GLU A 72 -18.05 -5.31 -15.48
C GLU A 72 -17.43 -6.71 -15.35
N LYS A 73 -16.76 -7.20 -16.40
CA LYS A 73 -16.03 -8.49 -16.35
C LYS A 73 -14.87 -8.44 -15.39
N GLU A 74 -14.06 -7.37 -15.45
CA GLU A 74 -12.93 -7.15 -14.56
C GLU A 74 -13.38 -6.88 -13.12
N PHE A 75 -14.44 -6.13 -12.91
CA PHE A 75 -15.02 -5.92 -11.60
C PHE A 75 -15.47 -7.25 -10.95
N LYS A 76 -16.15 -8.11 -11.72
CA LYS A 76 -16.51 -9.46 -11.26
C LYS A 76 -15.27 -10.32 -10.96
N GLN A 77 -14.19 -10.15 -11.73
CA GLN A 77 -12.91 -10.82 -11.43
C GLN A 77 -12.34 -10.32 -10.11
N MET A 78 -12.29 -8.99 -9.87
CA MET A 78 -11.83 -8.42 -8.61
C MET A 78 -12.61 -8.98 -7.39
N ALA A 79 -13.92 -9.11 -7.51
CA ALA A 79 -14.75 -9.71 -6.46
C ALA A 79 -14.39 -11.18 -6.18
N ARG A 80 -14.09 -11.97 -7.22
CA ARG A 80 -13.64 -13.37 -7.07
C ARG A 80 -12.24 -13.43 -6.43
N ASP A 81 -11.31 -12.62 -6.92
CA ASP A 81 -9.92 -12.57 -6.40
C ASP A 81 -9.90 -12.16 -4.93
N LEU A 82 -10.73 -11.20 -4.55
CA LEU A 82 -10.93 -10.80 -3.16
C LEU A 82 -11.45 -11.97 -2.30
N ALA A 83 -12.43 -12.71 -2.78
CA ALA A 83 -12.97 -13.86 -2.06
C ALA A 83 -11.89 -14.96 -1.88
N ILE A 84 -11.05 -15.18 -2.90
CA ILE A 84 -9.92 -16.11 -2.84
C ILE A 84 -8.91 -15.63 -1.78
N ALA A 85 -8.47 -14.37 -1.85
CA ALA A 85 -7.52 -13.81 -0.89
C ALA A 85 -8.02 -13.94 0.55
N LYS A 86 -9.30 -13.63 0.79
CA LYS A 86 -9.95 -13.78 2.08
C LYS A 86 -9.99 -15.25 2.54
N GLY A 87 -10.33 -16.17 1.64
CA GLY A 87 -10.38 -17.62 1.91
C GLY A 87 -8.99 -18.23 2.20
N LEU A 88 -7.92 -17.62 1.69
CA LEU A 88 -6.54 -18.01 1.96
C LEU A 88 -5.96 -17.37 3.23
N GLY A 89 -6.73 -16.59 3.97
CA GLY A 89 -6.31 -15.99 5.23
C GLY A 89 -5.37 -14.80 5.05
N MET A 90 -5.53 -14.02 3.97
CA MET A 90 -4.89 -12.70 3.90
C MET A 90 -5.48 -11.78 4.96
N ASP A 91 -4.64 -10.87 5.49
CA ASP A 91 -5.01 -9.98 6.59
C ASP A 91 -5.65 -8.66 6.12
N GLY A 92 -5.64 -8.41 4.82
CA GLY A 92 -6.24 -7.25 4.17
C GLY A 92 -6.15 -7.34 2.66
N VAL A 93 -6.74 -6.35 1.98
CA VAL A 93 -6.67 -6.23 0.53
C VAL A 93 -6.35 -4.81 0.11
N VAL A 94 -5.72 -4.69 -1.07
CA VAL A 94 -5.34 -3.40 -1.68
C VAL A 94 -6.03 -3.30 -3.03
N LEU A 95 -6.79 -2.25 -3.26
CA LEU A 95 -7.54 -2.03 -4.49
C LEU A 95 -7.77 -0.53 -4.74
N GLY A 96 -8.27 -0.17 -5.90
CA GLY A 96 -8.66 1.19 -6.24
C GLY A 96 -9.33 1.22 -7.60
N LEU A 97 -10.52 1.82 -7.67
CA LEU A 97 -11.31 1.93 -8.89
C LEU A 97 -11.64 3.39 -9.16
N LEU A 98 -11.47 3.78 -10.41
CA LEU A 98 -11.86 5.10 -10.89
C LEU A 98 -13.00 4.98 -11.92
N GLY A 99 -13.77 6.03 -12.06
CA GLY A 99 -14.68 6.25 -13.17
C GLY A 99 -13.95 6.82 -14.39
N THR A 100 -14.60 6.85 -15.54
CA THR A 100 -14.05 7.44 -16.78
C THR A 100 -13.78 8.94 -16.68
N ASP A 101 -14.30 9.60 -15.66
CA ASP A 101 -14.03 10.98 -15.27
C ASP A 101 -12.83 11.11 -14.32
N HIS A 102 -12.07 10.04 -14.10
CA HIS A 102 -10.96 9.93 -13.15
C HIS A 102 -11.35 10.18 -11.68
N ARG A 103 -12.62 10.23 -11.34
CA ARG A 103 -13.05 10.28 -9.94
C ARG A 103 -13.12 8.87 -9.36
N VAL A 104 -13.08 8.77 -8.03
CA VAL A 104 -13.24 7.49 -7.34
C VAL A 104 -14.59 6.87 -7.67
N ASP A 105 -14.63 5.63 -8.16
CA ASP A 105 -15.89 4.87 -8.28
C ASP A 105 -16.35 4.41 -6.89
N VAL A 106 -16.99 5.32 -6.18
CA VAL A 106 -17.43 5.11 -4.79
C VAL A 106 -18.33 3.90 -4.68
N ARG A 107 -19.25 3.70 -5.65
CA ARG A 107 -20.24 2.61 -5.59
C ARG A 107 -19.57 1.25 -5.68
N ARG A 108 -18.73 1.02 -6.70
CA ARG A 108 -18.06 -0.27 -6.89
C ARG A 108 -16.99 -0.51 -5.85
N THR A 109 -16.23 0.52 -5.45
CA THR A 109 -15.23 0.41 -4.37
C THR A 109 -15.90 0.03 -3.06
N ARG A 110 -17.01 0.67 -2.69
CA ARG A 110 -17.79 0.30 -1.48
C ARG A 110 -18.27 -1.16 -1.54
N THR A 111 -18.77 -1.61 -2.69
CA THR A 111 -19.19 -3.01 -2.86
C THR A 111 -18.05 -3.98 -2.55
N LEU A 112 -16.83 -3.72 -3.06
CA LEU A 112 -15.67 -4.56 -2.75
C LEU A 112 -15.24 -4.42 -1.29
N ALA A 113 -15.29 -3.22 -0.71
CA ALA A 113 -14.96 -3.01 0.71
C ALA A 113 -15.94 -3.76 1.63
N ASP A 114 -17.23 -3.81 1.30
CA ASP A 114 -18.21 -4.60 2.05
C ASP A 114 -17.98 -6.11 1.92
N LEU A 115 -17.63 -6.60 0.72
CA LEU A 115 -17.24 -7.99 0.50
C LEU A 115 -15.95 -8.38 1.24
N ALA A 116 -15.02 -7.45 1.39
CA ALA A 116 -13.77 -7.67 2.12
C ALA A 116 -14.00 -7.92 3.61
N ARG A 117 -15.02 -7.36 4.22
CA ARG A 117 -15.23 -7.43 5.68
C ARG A 117 -15.07 -8.84 6.24
N PRO A 118 -14.37 -9.02 7.38
CA PRO A 118 -13.82 -7.98 8.27
C PRO A 118 -12.43 -7.46 7.85
N LEU A 119 -11.89 -7.86 6.70
CA LEU A 119 -10.56 -7.45 6.25
C LEU A 119 -10.54 -5.93 5.96
N PRO A 120 -9.50 -5.20 6.43
CA PRO A 120 -9.31 -3.81 6.06
C PRO A 120 -8.93 -3.68 4.58
N VAL A 121 -9.40 -2.59 3.96
CA VAL A 121 -9.10 -2.24 2.58
C VAL A 121 -8.15 -1.06 2.53
N THR A 122 -7.09 -1.16 1.72
CA THR A 122 -6.25 -0.05 1.31
C THR A 122 -6.69 0.41 -0.09
N PHE A 123 -7.01 1.69 -0.25
CA PHE A 123 -7.16 2.30 -1.56
C PHE A 123 -5.76 2.69 -2.07
N HIS A 124 -5.34 2.09 -3.17
CA HIS A 124 -3.97 2.26 -3.69
C HIS A 124 -3.78 3.55 -4.49
N ARG A 125 -2.63 3.68 -5.18
CA ARG A 125 -2.20 4.88 -5.90
C ARG A 125 -3.08 5.31 -7.09
N ALA A 126 -4.18 4.62 -7.40
CA ALA A 126 -5.24 5.19 -8.23
C ALA A 126 -5.75 6.54 -7.66
N PHE A 127 -5.61 6.74 -6.36
CA PHE A 127 -5.87 8.01 -5.69
C PHE A 127 -5.07 9.17 -6.29
N ASP A 128 -3.81 8.93 -6.65
CA ASP A 128 -2.92 9.96 -7.20
C ASP A 128 -3.31 10.39 -8.64
N GLU A 129 -4.16 9.62 -9.34
CA GLU A 129 -4.66 9.92 -10.68
C GLU A 129 -5.98 10.72 -10.67
N THR A 130 -6.52 11.00 -9.48
CA THR A 130 -7.74 11.78 -9.37
C THR A 130 -7.48 13.28 -9.58
N PRO A 131 -8.45 14.02 -10.18
CA PRO A 131 -8.25 15.44 -10.50
C PRO A 131 -8.20 16.35 -9.26
N ASN A 132 -8.76 15.90 -8.13
CA ASN A 132 -8.81 16.67 -6.89
C ASN A 132 -8.65 15.72 -5.69
N LEU A 133 -7.50 15.76 -5.04
CA LEU A 133 -7.18 14.87 -3.93
C LEU A 133 -8.07 15.09 -2.69
N ARG A 134 -8.56 16.32 -2.45
CA ARG A 134 -9.45 16.59 -1.32
C ARG A 134 -10.84 15.99 -1.51
N GLU A 135 -11.39 16.10 -2.71
CA GLU A 135 -12.65 15.44 -3.07
C GLU A 135 -12.48 13.92 -3.03
N ALA A 136 -11.39 13.41 -3.64
CA ALA A 136 -11.08 11.98 -3.63
C ALA A 136 -10.92 11.42 -2.21
N LEU A 137 -10.37 12.19 -1.26
CA LEU A 137 -10.29 11.80 0.15
C LEU A 137 -11.68 11.52 0.74
N GLU A 138 -12.64 12.42 0.51
CA GLU A 138 -14.01 12.25 0.99
C GLU A 138 -14.70 11.06 0.29
N ASP A 139 -14.48 10.91 -1.02
CA ASP A 139 -15.00 9.80 -1.80
C ASP A 139 -14.47 8.46 -1.27
N VAL A 140 -13.15 8.33 -0.99
CA VAL A 140 -12.56 7.10 -0.44
C VAL A 140 -13.06 6.85 0.99
N ILE A 141 -13.17 7.86 1.84
CA ILE A 141 -13.76 7.70 3.19
C ILE A 141 -15.17 7.13 3.09
N ALA A 142 -15.97 7.63 2.14
CA ALA A 142 -17.33 7.16 1.91
C ALA A 142 -17.39 5.69 1.46
N THR A 143 -16.31 5.11 0.90
CA THR A 143 -16.26 3.69 0.53
C THR A 143 -16.14 2.75 1.73
N GLY A 144 -15.67 3.24 2.88
CA GLY A 144 -15.35 2.42 4.04
C GLY A 144 -13.94 1.83 4.01
N ALA A 145 -13.07 2.27 3.11
CA ALA A 145 -11.65 1.89 3.10
C ALA A 145 -10.96 2.36 4.41
N ALA A 146 -9.99 1.57 4.89
CA ALA A 146 -9.29 1.83 6.14
C ALA A 146 -8.08 2.78 5.97
N ARG A 147 -7.51 2.83 4.77
CA ARG A 147 -6.34 3.65 4.43
C ARG A 147 -6.27 4.01 2.95
N ILE A 148 -5.46 5.04 2.67
CA ILE A 148 -5.08 5.46 1.32
C ILE A 148 -3.56 5.38 1.21
N LEU A 149 -3.06 4.66 0.21
CA LEU A 149 -1.66 4.71 -0.23
C LEU A 149 -1.55 5.79 -1.31
N THR A 150 -0.72 6.79 -1.08
CA THR A 150 -0.60 7.93 -1.98
C THR A 150 0.79 8.57 -1.93
N SER A 151 1.19 9.19 -3.02
CA SER A 151 2.34 10.10 -3.09
C SER A 151 1.95 11.57 -2.87
N GLY A 152 0.68 11.87 -2.61
CA GLY A 152 0.16 13.23 -2.57
C GLY A 152 -0.04 13.83 -3.97
N GLY A 153 -0.30 12.96 -4.98
CA GLY A 153 -0.45 13.37 -6.39
C GLY A 153 0.86 13.74 -7.10
N GLY A 154 1.98 13.68 -6.40
CA GLY A 154 3.31 13.95 -6.98
C GLY A 154 3.96 12.70 -7.59
N PRO A 155 5.04 12.83 -8.36
CA PRO A 155 5.84 11.72 -8.87
C PRO A 155 6.44 10.85 -7.74
N SER A 156 6.67 11.42 -6.56
CA SER A 156 7.14 10.73 -5.36
C SER A 156 6.53 11.34 -4.10
N ALA A 157 6.54 10.59 -2.99
CA ALA A 157 6.10 11.08 -1.68
C ALA A 157 6.91 12.30 -1.21
N GLU A 158 8.18 12.40 -1.63
CA GLU A 158 9.03 13.54 -1.31
C GLU A 158 8.56 14.81 -2.00
N GLN A 159 8.19 14.73 -3.28
CA GLN A 159 7.68 15.87 -4.03
C GLN A 159 6.24 16.23 -3.64
N GLY A 160 5.44 15.25 -3.22
CA GLY A 160 4.07 15.46 -2.74
C GLY A 160 3.95 15.71 -1.23
N VAL A 161 5.06 15.95 -0.51
CA VAL A 161 5.06 15.96 0.96
C VAL A 161 4.11 17.00 1.57
N GLY A 162 3.93 18.15 0.93
CA GLY A 162 2.98 19.18 1.37
C GLY A 162 1.53 18.70 1.31
N ALA A 163 1.13 18.15 0.14
CA ALA A 163 -0.20 17.58 -0.03
C ALA A 163 -0.44 16.37 0.91
N LEU A 164 0.57 15.54 1.11
CA LEU A 164 0.52 14.44 2.08
C LEU A 164 0.25 14.94 3.50
N ALA A 165 0.88 16.02 3.94
CA ALA A 165 0.64 16.61 5.26
C ALA A 165 -0.80 17.11 5.39
N GLU A 166 -1.34 17.79 4.37
CA GLU A 166 -2.74 18.23 4.33
C GLU A 166 -3.71 17.05 4.37
N LEU A 167 -3.46 15.98 3.59
CA LEU A 167 -4.29 14.78 3.58
C LEU A 167 -4.28 14.06 4.93
N VAL A 168 -3.11 13.94 5.57
CA VAL A 168 -2.99 13.35 6.92
C VAL A 168 -3.81 14.13 7.92
N ASP A 169 -3.77 15.46 7.88
CA ASP A 169 -4.55 16.31 8.78
C ASP A 169 -6.06 16.20 8.50
N ALA A 170 -6.47 16.26 7.25
CA ALA A 170 -7.86 16.14 6.84
C ALA A 170 -8.45 14.74 7.11
N GLY A 171 -7.65 13.68 6.91
CA GLY A 171 -8.07 12.29 7.14
C GLY A 171 -8.11 11.87 8.61
N ARG A 172 -7.58 12.70 9.52
CA ARG A 172 -7.43 12.40 10.94
C ARG A 172 -8.68 11.80 11.58
N LYS A 173 -8.53 10.65 12.25
CA LYS A 173 -9.59 9.87 12.88
C LYS A 173 -10.62 9.21 11.93
N ARG A 174 -10.56 9.47 10.63
CA ARG A 174 -11.52 8.94 9.66
C ARG A 174 -10.90 7.88 8.74
N ILE A 175 -9.65 8.09 8.33
CA ILE A 175 -8.91 7.20 7.43
C ILE A 175 -7.41 7.36 7.67
N ARG A 176 -6.62 6.33 7.39
CA ARG A 176 -5.15 6.40 7.43
C ARG A 176 -4.62 6.88 6.09
N ILE A 177 -3.73 7.84 6.11
CA ILE A 177 -2.95 8.22 4.93
C ILE A 177 -1.56 7.59 5.08
N MET A 178 -1.17 6.83 4.10
CA MET A 178 0.10 6.10 4.04
C MET A 178 0.94 6.63 2.89
N PRO A 179 1.94 7.47 3.15
CA PRO A 179 2.88 7.93 2.13
C PRO A 179 3.58 6.76 1.45
N GLY A 180 3.66 6.80 0.11
CA GLY A 180 4.38 5.84 -0.71
C GLY A 180 4.91 6.46 -2.00
N ALA A 181 5.61 5.71 -2.80
CA ALA A 181 6.39 6.09 -3.97
C ALA A 181 7.73 6.76 -3.61
N GLY A 182 8.79 5.99 -3.79
CA GLY A 182 10.17 6.45 -3.61
C GLY A 182 10.61 6.64 -2.17
N ILE A 183 9.91 6.03 -1.20
CA ILE A 183 10.35 6.01 0.21
C ILE A 183 11.62 5.16 0.34
N SER A 184 12.65 5.74 0.96
CA SER A 184 13.94 5.13 1.23
C SER A 184 14.54 5.67 2.54
N ALA A 185 15.67 5.11 2.99
CA ALA A 185 16.36 5.60 4.18
C ALA A 185 16.80 7.07 4.06
N ALA A 186 16.98 7.58 2.83
CA ALA A 186 17.41 8.96 2.59
C ALA A 186 16.30 10.01 2.84
N ASN A 187 15.01 9.63 2.81
CA ASN A 187 13.92 10.60 2.86
C ASN A 187 12.82 10.30 3.88
N ILE A 188 12.76 9.07 4.42
CA ILE A 188 11.67 8.62 5.29
C ILE A 188 11.50 9.50 6.54
N GLU A 189 12.59 9.91 7.18
CA GLU A 189 12.53 10.72 8.39
C GLU A 189 11.92 12.10 8.10
N ARG A 190 12.35 12.78 7.04
CA ARG A 190 11.82 14.07 6.61
C ARG A 190 10.34 13.98 6.24
N ILE A 191 9.95 12.94 5.50
CA ILE A 191 8.55 12.72 5.12
C ILE A 191 7.68 12.54 6.37
N LEU A 192 8.10 11.74 7.34
CA LEU A 192 7.35 11.51 8.57
C LEU A 192 7.31 12.72 9.49
N GLN A 193 8.40 13.48 9.60
CA GLN A 193 8.43 14.72 10.36
C GLN A 193 7.43 15.74 9.82
N THR A 194 7.38 15.89 8.48
CA THR A 194 6.50 16.85 7.82
C THR A 194 5.04 16.39 7.87
N THR A 195 4.77 15.12 7.52
CA THR A 195 3.40 14.62 7.35
C THR A 195 2.76 14.15 8.64
N ARG A 196 3.57 13.72 9.64
CA ARG A 196 3.12 13.04 10.85
C ARG A 196 2.30 11.78 10.57
N ALA A 197 2.50 11.15 9.39
CA ALA A 197 1.88 9.90 9.03
C ALA A 197 2.24 8.78 10.03
N ARG A 198 1.31 7.86 10.23
CA ARG A 198 1.46 6.72 11.15
C ARG A 198 1.80 5.41 10.46
N GLU A 199 1.80 5.41 9.15
CA GLU A 199 2.12 4.28 8.29
C GLU A 199 2.91 4.82 7.10
N VAL A 200 3.86 4.03 6.58
CA VAL A 200 4.60 4.34 5.34
C VAL A 200 4.72 3.08 4.49
N HIS A 201 4.79 3.26 3.19
CA HIS A 201 4.91 2.19 2.22
C HIS A 201 6.17 2.33 1.37
N SER A 202 6.92 1.25 1.19
CA SER A 202 8.07 1.22 0.28
C SER A 202 8.17 -0.10 -0.49
N GLY A 203 8.46 -0.02 -1.79
CA GLY A 203 8.94 -1.15 -2.59
C GLY A 203 10.45 -1.19 -2.69
N LEU A 204 11.16 -0.20 -2.10
CA LEU A 204 12.62 -0.02 -2.19
C LEU A 204 13.18 0.00 -3.62
N SER A 205 12.35 0.18 -4.63
CA SER A 205 12.72 0.09 -6.05
C SER A 205 13.77 1.09 -6.50
N THR A 206 13.95 2.20 -5.76
CA THR A 206 15.01 3.19 -6.03
C THR A 206 16.38 2.78 -5.54
N VAL A 207 16.49 1.84 -4.59
CA VAL A 207 17.73 1.38 -3.98
C VAL A 207 18.03 -0.11 -4.23
N VAL A 208 16.97 -0.90 -4.41
CA VAL A 208 17.02 -2.32 -4.78
C VAL A 208 16.02 -2.57 -5.92
N PRO A 209 16.37 -2.19 -7.16
CA PRO A 209 15.45 -2.29 -8.30
C PRO A 209 14.96 -3.71 -8.60
N SER A 210 15.77 -4.71 -8.25
CA SER A 210 15.45 -6.12 -8.47
C SER A 210 15.79 -6.95 -7.22
N PRO A 211 14.87 -7.07 -6.25
CA PRO A 211 15.11 -7.90 -5.06
C PRO A 211 15.49 -9.33 -5.38
N ARG A 212 14.94 -9.91 -6.46
CA ARG A 212 15.27 -11.29 -6.91
C ARG A 212 16.75 -11.51 -7.17
N ALA A 213 17.51 -10.45 -7.48
CA ALA A 213 18.94 -10.54 -7.71
C ALA A 213 19.76 -10.54 -6.39
N ASP A 214 19.22 -9.93 -5.32
CA ASP A 214 19.91 -9.80 -4.04
C ASP A 214 18.95 -9.58 -2.87
N TYR A 215 18.36 -10.67 -2.35
CA TYR A 215 17.48 -10.63 -1.19
C TYR A 215 18.18 -10.19 0.11
N ARG A 216 19.49 -10.40 0.25
CA ARG A 216 20.23 -9.96 1.44
C ARG A 216 20.34 -8.44 1.46
N LYS A 217 20.63 -7.83 0.31
CA LYS A 217 20.63 -6.38 0.17
C LYS A 217 19.22 -5.82 0.46
N PHE A 218 18.18 -6.46 -0.07
CA PHE A 218 16.79 -6.06 0.18
C PHE A 218 16.44 -6.10 1.67
N GLU A 219 16.74 -7.20 2.36
CA GLU A 219 16.58 -7.37 3.80
C GLU A 219 17.31 -6.25 4.59
N THR A 220 18.56 -5.96 4.21
CA THR A 220 19.37 -4.90 4.83
C THR A 220 18.73 -3.53 4.67
N GLU A 221 18.21 -3.21 3.49
CA GLU A 221 17.54 -1.92 3.25
C GLU A 221 16.19 -1.81 3.98
N VAL A 222 15.43 -2.90 4.08
CA VAL A 222 14.24 -2.95 4.96
C VAL A 222 14.64 -2.70 6.42
N GLY A 223 15.73 -3.32 6.90
CA GLY A 223 16.25 -3.15 8.26
C GLY A 223 16.57 -1.69 8.56
N LYS A 224 17.23 -0.99 7.63
CA LYS A 224 17.51 0.44 7.79
C LYS A 224 16.23 1.27 7.97
N LEU A 225 15.19 1.01 7.17
CA LEU A 225 13.91 1.69 7.32
C LEU A 225 13.28 1.39 8.67
N ALA A 226 13.24 0.13 9.07
CA ALA A 226 12.66 -0.30 10.34
C ALA A 226 13.38 0.34 11.55
N GLU A 227 14.69 0.45 11.52
CA GLU A 227 15.49 1.13 12.55
C GLU A 227 15.19 2.61 12.64
N LEU A 228 15.14 3.33 11.49
CA LEU A 228 14.80 4.75 11.45
C LEU A 228 13.41 5.03 12.02
N LEU A 229 12.45 4.14 11.78
CA LEU A 229 11.09 4.27 12.31
C LEU A 229 10.99 4.07 13.83
N LYS A 230 11.90 3.28 14.42
CA LYS A 230 11.95 3.02 15.87
C LYS A 230 12.59 4.15 16.67
N LYS A 231 13.28 5.09 16.02
CA LYS A 231 13.80 6.28 16.69
C LYS A 231 12.66 7.16 17.19
N PRO A 232 12.76 7.74 18.41
CA PRO A 232 11.81 8.74 18.88
C PRO A 232 11.75 9.93 17.91
N PRO A 233 10.59 10.59 17.77
CA PRO A 233 10.44 11.76 16.87
C PRO A 233 11.46 12.87 17.11
N ALA A 234 11.92 13.05 18.37
CA ALA A 234 12.91 14.05 18.74
C ALA A 234 14.36 13.70 18.30
N GLU A 235 14.63 12.45 17.92
CA GLU A 235 15.95 11.97 17.50
C GLU A 235 16.03 11.70 15.98
N ARG A 236 14.95 11.99 15.26
CA ARG A 236 14.92 11.92 13.80
C ARG A 236 15.42 13.26 13.25
N SER A 237 16.72 13.32 13.00
CA SER A 237 17.42 14.50 12.43
C SER A 237 17.37 14.54 10.91
#